data_7d19309b421cce35bf2a33d408446c49
#
_entry.id   7d19309b421cce35bf2a33d408446c49
#
_cell.length_a   1.000
_cell.length_b   1.000
_cell.length_c   1.000
_cell.angle_alpha   90.00
_cell.angle_beta   90.00
_cell.angle_gamma   90.00
#
_symmetry.space_group_name_H-M   'P 1'
#
loop_
_entity.id
_entity.type
_entity.pdbx_description
1 polymer ?
#
loop_
_entity_poly.entity_id
_entity_poly.type
_entity_poly.pdbx_seq_one_letter_code
_entity_poly.pdbx_strand_id
1 'polypeptide(L)'
;PTEDARILGRAINTGISVIRQAVEEIMAREDKDGIVISALPGFAVQWLFPRLIDFDELHPGYSVSLATTDRLSDIAGGDADIAIRYGRGAYRGVTVEKLLDDHMFPVCSPSVLANHGPFDSPAALLSHTLLIDDTREIDGFEPTWQSWFELAGEVFAPSGDFKKFGQSNMVVQAALAGRGIALGRSALVVDALRTGQLVVPVKQAFPSGFSHYLITAKGATNTPGVAAFRDWIKRQADVSNATIADLLDSH
;
A
#
# COMPACT_ATOMS: atom_id res chain seq x y z
N PRO A 1 1.77 -41.27 11.13
CA PRO A 1 3.12 -40.81 10.83
C PRO A 1 3.80 -40.37 12.13
N THR A 2 5.08 -40.76 12.28
CA THR A 2 5.92 -40.32 13.40
C THR A 2 6.11 -38.79 13.33
N GLU A 3 6.55 -38.15 14.43
CA GLU A 3 6.85 -36.73 14.45
C GLU A 3 7.91 -36.36 13.40
N ASP A 4 8.95 -37.18 13.28
CA ASP A 4 10.01 -37.02 12.28
C ASP A 4 9.46 -37.09 10.85
N ALA A 5 8.52 -37.99 10.57
CA ALA A 5 7.86 -38.08 9.26
C ALA A 5 7.02 -36.85 8.95
N ARG A 6 6.41 -36.19 9.96
CA ARG A 6 5.68 -34.95 9.79
C ARG A 6 6.60 -33.74 9.54
N ILE A 7 7.74 -33.70 10.25
CA ILE A 7 8.76 -32.65 10.04
C ILE A 7 9.33 -32.75 8.63
N LEU A 8 9.74 -33.97 8.22
CA LEU A 8 10.28 -34.22 6.88
C LEU A 8 9.24 -33.91 5.78
N GLY A 9 8.00 -34.34 5.96
CA GLY A 9 6.90 -34.07 5.00
C GLY A 9 6.63 -32.57 4.80
N ARG A 10 6.68 -31.78 5.86
CA ARG A 10 6.58 -30.31 5.75
C ARG A 10 7.74 -29.70 4.99
N ALA A 11 8.97 -30.13 5.31
CA ALA A 11 10.18 -29.66 4.64
C ALA A 11 10.17 -30.00 3.14
N ILE A 12 9.75 -31.21 2.77
CA ILE A 12 9.61 -31.64 1.37
C ILE A 12 8.56 -30.81 0.64
N ASN A 13 7.38 -30.62 1.23
CA ASN A 13 6.32 -29.81 0.62
C ASN A 13 6.73 -28.36 0.41
N THR A 14 7.43 -27.77 1.40
CA THR A 14 7.98 -26.41 1.27
C THR A 14 9.03 -26.37 0.14
N GLY A 15 9.94 -27.33 0.08
CA GLY A 15 10.95 -27.43 -0.98
C GLY A 15 10.34 -27.57 -2.37
N ILE A 16 9.33 -28.42 -2.54
CA ILE A 16 8.61 -28.60 -3.81
C ILE A 16 7.87 -27.32 -4.19
N SER A 17 7.27 -26.61 -3.22
CA SER A 17 6.59 -25.33 -3.48
C SER A 17 7.57 -24.26 -3.98
N VAL A 18 8.76 -24.17 -3.37
CA VAL A 18 9.81 -23.23 -3.81
C VAL A 18 10.32 -23.58 -5.21
N ILE A 19 10.55 -24.88 -5.50
CA ILE A 19 10.96 -25.31 -6.84
C ILE A 19 9.89 -25.02 -7.88
N ARG A 20 8.62 -25.31 -7.58
CA ARG A 20 7.51 -25.02 -8.49
C ARG A 20 7.38 -23.53 -8.78
N GLN A 21 7.47 -22.70 -7.75
CA GLN A 21 7.45 -21.25 -7.89
C GLN A 21 8.60 -20.77 -8.79
N ALA A 22 9.82 -21.27 -8.59
CA ALA A 22 10.96 -20.92 -9.43
C ALA A 22 10.77 -21.34 -10.91
N VAL A 23 10.16 -22.51 -11.16
CA VAL A 23 9.84 -22.98 -12.52
C VAL A 23 8.76 -22.08 -13.15
N GLU A 24 7.70 -21.74 -12.41
CA GLU A 24 6.65 -20.81 -12.88
C GLU A 24 7.23 -19.43 -13.20
N GLU A 25 8.15 -18.93 -12.37
CA GLU A 25 8.88 -17.68 -12.60
C GLU A 25 9.79 -17.74 -13.84
N ILE A 26 10.48 -18.84 -14.07
CA ILE A 26 11.31 -19.05 -15.28
C ILE A 26 10.43 -19.08 -16.52
N MET A 27 9.32 -19.81 -16.48
CA MET A 27 8.38 -19.89 -17.62
C MET A 27 7.73 -18.53 -17.91
N ALA A 28 7.40 -17.74 -16.91
CA ALA A 28 6.90 -16.38 -17.09
C ALA A 28 7.94 -15.43 -17.72
N ARG A 29 9.25 -15.68 -17.50
CA ARG A 29 10.35 -14.92 -18.11
C ARG A 29 10.63 -15.30 -19.57
N GLU A 30 10.22 -16.48 -20.01
CA GLU A 30 10.32 -16.88 -21.44
C GLU A 30 9.29 -16.15 -22.30
N ASP A 31 8.23 -15.59 -21.71
CA ASP A 31 7.32 -14.68 -22.37
C ASP A 31 8.02 -13.30 -22.45
N LYS A 32 8.65 -13.01 -23.57
CA LYS A 32 9.51 -11.83 -23.80
C LYS A 32 8.85 -10.48 -23.53
N ASP A 33 7.55 -10.47 -23.31
CA ASP A 33 6.70 -9.30 -23.10
C ASP A 33 6.09 -9.21 -21.68
N GLY A 34 6.45 -10.13 -20.78
CA GLY A 34 5.98 -10.15 -19.38
C GLY A 34 6.75 -9.19 -18.48
N ILE A 35 6.04 -8.43 -17.64
CA ILE A 35 6.60 -7.52 -16.62
C ILE A 35 6.20 -8.05 -15.25
N VAL A 36 7.17 -8.39 -14.43
CA VAL A 36 6.93 -8.85 -13.05
C VAL A 36 7.05 -7.67 -12.10
N ILE A 37 5.95 -7.36 -11.41
CA ILE A 37 5.88 -6.25 -10.46
C ILE A 37 5.68 -6.80 -9.05
N SER A 38 6.50 -6.34 -8.13
CA SER A 38 6.38 -6.64 -6.70
C SER A 38 5.89 -5.41 -5.94
N ALA A 39 4.78 -5.53 -5.19
CA ALA A 39 4.22 -4.43 -4.42
C ALA A 39 3.71 -4.90 -3.05
N LEU A 40 3.56 -3.94 -2.10
CA LEU A 40 2.90 -4.21 -0.84
C LEU A 40 1.41 -4.51 -1.07
N PRO A 41 0.80 -5.48 -0.35
CA PRO A 41 -0.58 -5.88 -0.58
C PRO A 41 -1.58 -4.72 -0.53
N GLY A 42 -1.45 -3.84 0.44
CA GLY A 42 -2.33 -2.66 0.58
C GLY A 42 -2.27 -1.75 -0.64
N PHE A 43 -1.08 -1.42 -1.10
CA PHE A 43 -0.86 -0.59 -2.29
C PHE A 43 -1.35 -1.29 -3.56
N ALA A 44 -1.03 -2.56 -3.70
CA ALA A 44 -1.44 -3.36 -4.86
C ALA A 44 -2.96 -3.34 -5.04
N VAL A 45 -3.72 -3.59 -3.97
CA VAL A 45 -5.18 -3.69 -4.03
C VAL A 45 -5.85 -2.32 -4.14
N GLN A 46 -5.41 -1.33 -3.37
CA GLN A 46 -6.12 -0.05 -3.25
C GLN A 46 -5.74 0.94 -4.36
N TRP A 47 -4.50 0.89 -4.86
CA TRP A 47 -4.03 1.90 -5.79
C TRP A 47 -3.61 1.34 -7.16
N LEU A 48 -2.81 0.25 -7.19
CA LEU A 48 -2.23 -0.23 -8.44
C LEU A 48 -3.24 -1.00 -9.28
N PHE A 49 -3.88 -2.03 -8.71
CA PHE A 49 -4.78 -2.92 -9.43
C PHE A 49 -5.94 -2.20 -10.15
N PRO A 50 -6.62 -1.21 -9.55
CA PRO A 50 -7.67 -0.46 -10.25
C PRO A 50 -7.18 0.29 -11.50
N ARG A 51 -5.88 0.58 -11.59
CA ARG A 51 -5.25 1.32 -12.69
C ARG A 51 -4.65 0.41 -13.76
N LEU A 52 -4.38 -0.87 -13.47
CA LEU A 52 -3.76 -1.78 -14.43
C LEU A 52 -4.59 -1.97 -15.70
N ILE A 53 -5.93 -1.86 -15.61
CA ILE A 53 -6.82 -1.92 -16.79
C ILE A 53 -6.42 -0.87 -17.82
N ASP A 54 -6.11 0.36 -17.39
CA ASP A 54 -5.65 1.43 -18.27
C ASP A 54 -4.29 1.11 -18.91
N PHE A 55 -3.38 0.45 -18.18
CA PHE A 55 -2.11 -0.01 -18.73
C PHE A 55 -2.31 -1.07 -19.81
N ASP A 56 -3.16 -2.05 -19.55
CA ASP A 56 -3.45 -3.16 -20.50
C ASP A 56 -4.07 -2.63 -21.81
N GLU A 57 -4.96 -1.63 -21.71
CA GLU A 57 -5.57 -0.98 -22.86
C GLU A 57 -4.55 -0.15 -23.68
N LEU A 58 -3.65 0.56 -23.01
CA LEU A 58 -2.64 1.40 -23.66
C LEU A 58 -1.47 0.60 -24.23
N HIS A 59 -1.19 -0.57 -23.66
CA HIS A 59 -0.02 -1.38 -23.97
C HIS A 59 -0.37 -2.87 -24.15
N PRO A 60 -1.24 -3.23 -25.13
CA PRO A 60 -1.76 -4.60 -25.26
C PRO A 60 -0.70 -5.65 -25.64
N GLY A 61 0.53 -5.23 -25.95
CA GLY A 61 1.66 -6.12 -26.23
C GLY A 61 2.45 -6.56 -25.00
N TYR A 62 2.09 -6.07 -23.78
CA TYR A 62 2.76 -6.44 -22.54
C TYR A 62 1.79 -7.12 -21.60
N SER A 63 2.27 -8.14 -20.91
CA SER A 63 1.55 -8.77 -19.80
C SER A 63 2.15 -8.34 -18.46
N VAL A 64 1.31 -8.09 -17.45
CA VAL A 64 1.75 -7.71 -16.10
C VAL A 64 1.44 -8.83 -15.13
N SER A 65 2.48 -9.32 -14.45
CA SER A 65 2.37 -10.23 -13.32
C SER A 65 2.59 -9.46 -12.02
N LEU A 66 1.59 -9.46 -11.12
CA LEU A 66 1.66 -8.75 -9.86
C LEU A 66 1.90 -9.72 -8.70
N ALA A 67 3.09 -9.65 -8.10
CA ALA A 67 3.43 -10.36 -6.89
C ALA A 67 3.22 -9.44 -5.67
N THR A 68 2.35 -9.84 -4.75
CA THR A 68 2.13 -9.10 -3.51
C THR A 68 2.94 -9.70 -2.37
N THR A 69 3.87 -8.92 -1.81
CA THR A 69 4.72 -9.35 -0.70
C THR A 69 5.11 -8.17 0.19
N ASP A 70 5.21 -8.44 1.48
CA ASP A 70 5.78 -7.56 2.50
C ASP A 70 7.29 -7.72 2.66
N ARG A 71 7.88 -8.73 2.00
CA ARG A 71 9.33 -8.95 2.01
C ARG A 71 10.00 -8.00 1.01
N LEU A 72 11.21 -7.55 1.36
CA LEU A 72 12.09 -6.89 0.40
C LEU A 72 12.54 -7.96 -0.61
N SER A 73 11.90 -7.97 -1.78
CA SER A 73 12.32 -8.81 -2.89
C SER A 73 13.68 -8.32 -3.38
N ASP A 74 14.59 -9.24 -3.67
CA ASP A 74 15.88 -8.91 -4.26
C ASP A 74 15.69 -8.55 -5.74
N ILE A 75 15.56 -7.26 -6.02
CA ILE A 75 15.47 -6.75 -7.39
C ILE A 75 16.77 -7.03 -8.16
N ALA A 76 17.91 -6.96 -7.50
CA ALA A 76 19.21 -7.24 -8.12
C ALA A 76 19.36 -8.75 -8.43
N GLY A 77 18.72 -9.63 -7.64
CA GLY A 77 18.63 -11.06 -7.86
C GLY A 77 17.59 -11.46 -8.92
N GLY A 78 16.76 -10.53 -9.37
CA GLY A 78 15.80 -10.73 -10.46
C GLY A 78 14.48 -11.35 -10.06
N ASP A 79 14.06 -11.23 -8.80
CA ASP A 79 12.74 -11.71 -8.33
C ASP A 79 11.57 -10.89 -8.92
N ALA A 80 11.84 -9.65 -9.33
CA ALA A 80 10.90 -8.79 -10.03
C ALA A 80 11.64 -7.79 -10.93
N ASP A 81 10.99 -7.33 -11.99
CA ASP A 81 11.52 -6.27 -12.86
C ASP A 81 11.36 -4.89 -12.22
N ILE A 82 10.24 -4.72 -11.51
CA ILE A 82 9.87 -3.49 -10.79
C ILE A 82 9.40 -3.86 -9.40
N ALA A 83 9.89 -3.15 -8.38
CA ALA A 83 9.27 -3.20 -7.05
C ALA A 83 8.71 -1.83 -6.67
N ILE A 84 7.53 -1.83 -6.05
CA ILE A 84 6.96 -0.65 -5.43
C ILE A 84 7.03 -0.84 -3.93
N ARG A 85 7.75 0.04 -3.27
CA ARG A 85 8.02 -0.06 -1.83
C ARG A 85 7.63 1.22 -1.12
N TYR A 86 7.16 1.05 0.10
CA TYR A 86 6.86 2.12 1.02
C TYR A 86 8.02 2.28 2.01
N GLY A 87 8.51 3.48 2.19
CA GLY A 87 9.68 3.73 3.04
C GLY A 87 10.25 5.14 2.88
N ARG A 88 11.52 5.30 3.25
CA ARG A 88 12.25 6.58 3.18
C ARG A 88 13.14 6.71 1.94
N GLY A 89 13.10 5.75 1.03
CA GLY A 89 13.85 5.79 -0.22
C GLY A 89 15.33 5.38 -0.13
N ALA A 90 15.79 4.85 1.00
CA ALA A 90 17.19 4.46 1.22
C ALA A 90 17.48 3.03 0.73
N TYR A 91 17.35 2.78 -0.58
CA TYR A 91 17.63 1.48 -1.19
C TYR A 91 18.97 1.49 -1.92
N ARG A 92 19.86 0.52 -1.62
CA ARG A 92 21.20 0.45 -2.19
C ARG A 92 21.28 -0.46 -3.41
N GLY A 93 22.13 -0.10 -4.38
CA GLY A 93 22.44 -0.97 -5.53
C GLY A 93 21.39 -0.98 -6.65
N VAL A 94 20.33 -0.23 -6.52
CA VAL A 94 19.18 -0.16 -7.44
C VAL A 94 18.94 1.27 -7.92
N THR A 95 18.06 1.44 -8.90
CA THR A 95 17.49 2.75 -9.26
C THR A 95 16.23 2.98 -8.44
N VAL A 96 16.11 4.16 -7.82
CA VAL A 96 15.02 4.52 -6.93
C VAL A 96 14.39 5.82 -7.40
N GLU A 97 13.10 5.81 -7.66
CA GLU A 97 12.33 6.99 -8.04
C GLU A 97 11.14 7.16 -7.08
N LYS A 98 10.98 8.36 -6.53
CA LYS A 98 9.81 8.65 -5.70
C LYS A 98 8.56 8.67 -6.59
N LEU A 99 7.51 7.98 -6.15
CA LEU A 99 6.27 7.82 -6.89
C LEU A 99 5.12 8.63 -6.27
N LEU A 100 4.85 8.41 -4.99
CA LEU A 100 3.76 9.06 -4.27
C LEU A 100 4.24 9.54 -2.92
N ASP A 101 3.92 10.78 -2.58
CA ASP A 101 4.02 11.26 -1.21
C ASP A 101 2.90 10.65 -0.36
N ASP A 102 3.14 10.54 0.94
CA ASP A 102 2.15 9.97 1.84
C ASP A 102 1.83 10.91 3.00
N HIS A 103 0.54 11.11 3.21
CA HIS A 103 -0.03 11.85 4.32
C HIS A 103 -0.94 10.93 5.12
N MET A 104 -1.00 11.15 6.42
CA MET A 104 -1.89 10.45 7.33
C MET A 104 -2.96 11.40 7.87
N PHE A 105 -4.21 10.96 7.82
CA PHE A 105 -5.38 11.69 8.30
C PHE A 105 -6.54 10.74 8.60
N PRO A 106 -7.46 11.08 9.50
CA PRO A 106 -8.62 10.25 9.79
C PRO A 106 -9.53 10.12 8.57
N VAL A 107 -10.08 8.93 8.35
CA VAL A 107 -11.11 8.66 7.35
C VAL A 107 -12.19 7.74 7.89
N CYS A 108 -13.42 7.94 7.46
CA CYS A 108 -14.53 7.04 7.77
C CYS A 108 -15.54 7.02 6.62
N SER A 109 -16.49 6.10 6.66
CA SER A 109 -17.62 6.14 5.73
C SER A 109 -18.55 7.32 6.05
N PRO A 110 -19.30 7.85 5.04
CA PRO A 110 -20.30 8.88 5.28
C PRO A 110 -21.32 8.49 6.36
N SER A 111 -21.67 7.20 6.47
CA SER A 111 -22.59 6.72 7.47
C SER A 111 -22.07 6.86 8.91
N VAL A 112 -20.77 6.67 9.12
CA VAL A 112 -20.14 6.90 10.44
C VAL A 112 -20.21 8.38 10.80
N LEU A 113 -19.88 9.27 9.85
CA LEU A 113 -19.96 10.71 10.07
C LEU A 113 -21.40 11.15 10.35
N ALA A 114 -22.38 10.64 9.62
CA ALA A 114 -23.79 11.01 9.78
C ALA A 114 -24.38 10.54 11.14
N ASN A 115 -23.95 9.36 11.63
CA ASN A 115 -24.48 8.78 12.86
C ASN A 115 -23.76 9.24 14.13
N HIS A 116 -22.50 9.67 14.02
CA HIS A 116 -21.64 9.94 15.17
C HIS A 116 -20.97 11.31 15.14
N GLY A 117 -21.00 12.02 14.01
CA GLY A 117 -20.45 13.35 13.85
C GLY A 117 -21.46 14.45 14.22
N PRO A 118 -21.11 15.74 14.03
CA PRO A 118 -19.79 16.17 13.54
C PRO A 118 -18.69 15.92 14.58
N PHE A 119 -17.43 15.81 14.11
CA PHE A 119 -16.26 15.72 14.98
C PHE A 119 -15.54 17.08 14.94
N ASP A 120 -15.74 17.87 16.00
CA ASP A 120 -15.26 19.25 16.05
C ASP A 120 -13.75 19.35 16.40
N SER A 121 -13.14 18.25 16.83
CA SER A 121 -11.72 18.19 17.20
C SER A 121 -11.16 16.78 17.07
N PRO A 122 -9.82 16.61 17.01
CA PRO A 122 -9.19 15.30 17.12
C PRO A 122 -9.64 14.50 18.34
N ALA A 123 -9.74 15.16 19.49
CA ALA A 123 -10.14 14.51 20.74
C ALA A 123 -11.53 13.84 20.66
N ALA A 124 -12.44 14.37 19.82
CA ALA A 124 -13.76 13.77 19.63
C ALA A 124 -13.68 12.34 19.06
N LEU A 125 -12.62 12.01 18.31
CA LEU A 125 -12.42 10.68 17.74
C LEU A 125 -12.13 9.60 18.81
N LEU A 126 -11.58 10.00 19.96
CA LEU A 126 -11.09 9.09 21.01
C LEU A 126 -12.21 8.26 21.68
N SER A 127 -13.46 8.69 21.60
CA SER A 127 -14.62 7.97 22.12
C SER A 127 -15.24 6.98 21.12
N HIS A 128 -14.69 6.89 19.91
CA HIS A 128 -15.21 6.05 18.84
C HIS A 128 -14.32 4.86 18.55
N THR A 129 -14.83 3.89 17.79
CA THR A 129 -14.04 2.74 17.35
C THR A 129 -12.94 3.19 16.38
N LEU A 130 -11.67 3.03 16.79
CA LEU A 130 -10.52 3.30 15.97
C LEU A 130 -10.04 2.00 15.30
N LEU A 131 -9.82 2.07 13.99
CA LEU A 131 -9.29 0.97 13.19
C LEU A 131 -7.77 1.11 13.12
N ILE A 132 -7.08 0.05 13.51
CA ILE A 132 -5.62 0.05 13.64
C ILE A 132 -5.01 -0.88 12.61
N ASP A 133 -4.07 -0.35 11.87
CA ASP A 133 -3.14 -1.13 11.06
C ASP A 133 -2.07 -1.72 11.99
N ASP A 134 -2.07 -3.04 12.16
CA ASP A 134 -1.13 -3.77 13.01
C ASP A 134 -0.04 -4.44 12.14
N THR A 135 0.22 -3.89 10.95
CA THR A 135 1.37 -4.27 10.13
C THR A 135 2.66 -3.97 10.87
N ARG A 136 3.70 -4.76 10.60
CA ARG A 136 4.99 -4.62 11.30
C ARG A 136 5.64 -3.27 10.98
N GLU A 137 6.31 -2.71 11.97
CA GLU A 137 7.14 -1.51 11.82
C GLU A 137 8.10 -1.62 10.65
N ILE A 138 8.09 -0.59 9.80
CA ILE A 138 9.08 -0.41 8.75
C ILE A 138 10.08 0.64 9.27
N ASP A 139 11.35 0.26 9.40
CA ASP A 139 12.43 1.14 9.87
C ASP A 139 12.21 1.79 11.27
N GLY A 140 11.47 1.12 12.16
CA GLY A 140 11.27 1.56 13.54
C GLY A 140 10.35 2.77 13.72
N PHE A 141 9.66 3.19 12.67
CA PHE A 141 8.63 4.23 12.72
C PHE A 141 7.44 3.84 11.83
N GLU A 142 6.25 3.91 12.39
CA GLU A 142 5.00 3.76 11.63
C GLU A 142 4.12 4.99 11.84
N PRO A 143 3.35 5.41 10.81
CA PRO A 143 2.26 6.33 10.98
C PRO A 143 1.17 5.64 11.81
N THR A 144 1.10 6.00 13.08
CA THR A 144 0.17 5.45 14.05
C THR A 144 -0.82 6.51 14.51
N TRP A 145 -1.93 6.07 15.11
CA TRP A 145 -2.85 6.97 15.78
C TRP A 145 -2.13 7.83 16.83
N GLN A 146 -1.22 7.23 17.61
CA GLN A 146 -0.46 7.97 18.60
C GLN A 146 0.34 9.11 17.96
N SER A 147 1.12 8.83 16.88
CA SER A 147 1.91 9.87 16.20
C SER A 147 1.02 10.95 15.56
N TRP A 148 -0.15 10.57 15.03
CA TRP A 148 -1.09 11.53 14.47
C TRP A 148 -1.67 12.46 15.55
N PHE A 149 -2.10 11.93 16.72
CA PHE A 149 -2.59 12.74 17.82
C PHE A 149 -1.51 13.66 18.40
N GLU A 150 -0.27 13.17 18.53
CA GLU A 150 0.87 13.99 18.98
C GLU A 150 1.11 15.18 18.03
N LEU A 151 1.05 14.96 16.71
CA LEU A 151 1.16 16.03 15.70
C LEU A 151 -0.04 16.98 15.74
N ALA A 152 -1.21 16.49 16.09
CA ALA A 152 -2.41 17.30 16.29
C ALA A 152 -2.40 18.11 17.59
N GLY A 153 -1.38 17.93 18.45
CA GLY A 153 -1.26 18.59 19.75
C GLY A 153 -2.14 17.99 20.84
N GLU A 154 -2.58 16.75 20.67
CA GLU A 154 -3.50 16.05 21.55
C GLU A 154 -2.84 14.82 22.19
N VAL A 155 -3.34 14.42 23.35
CA VAL A 155 -2.90 13.20 24.03
C VAL A 155 -3.72 12.02 23.52
N PHE A 156 -3.05 10.98 23.04
CA PHE A 156 -3.71 9.74 22.62
C PHE A 156 -4.14 8.92 23.84
N ALA A 157 -5.35 9.15 24.33
CA ALA A 157 -5.96 8.47 25.47
C ALA A 157 -7.37 7.96 25.10
N PRO A 158 -7.47 6.96 24.21
CA PRO A 158 -8.75 6.50 23.70
C PRO A 158 -9.61 5.84 24.77
N SER A 159 -10.90 6.17 24.76
CA SER A 159 -11.94 5.57 25.60
C SER A 159 -12.88 4.65 24.80
N GLY A 160 -12.80 4.69 23.48
CA GLY A 160 -13.54 3.82 22.57
C GLY A 160 -12.84 2.49 22.31
N ASP A 161 -13.48 1.67 21.48
CA ASP A 161 -12.96 0.36 21.11
C ASP A 161 -11.87 0.45 20.03
N PHE A 162 -11.02 -0.59 19.99
CA PHE A 162 -10.05 -0.80 18.92
C PHE A 162 -10.37 -2.04 18.10
N LYS A 163 -10.16 -1.93 16.79
CA LYS A 163 -10.14 -3.10 15.89
C LYS A 163 -8.83 -3.12 15.14
N LYS A 164 -8.04 -4.17 15.37
CA LYS A 164 -6.73 -4.36 14.76
C LYS A 164 -6.80 -5.25 13.53
N PHE A 165 -6.07 -4.90 12.51
CA PHE A 165 -5.97 -5.63 11.26
C PHE A 165 -4.50 -5.78 10.87
N GLY A 166 -4.12 -6.96 10.40
CA GLY A 166 -2.74 -7.26 10.01
C GLY A 166 -2.34 -6.75 8.61
N GLN A 167 -3.21 -6.00 7.93
CA GLN A 167 -2.94 -5.45 6.61
C GLN A 167 -3.72 -4.15 6.38
N SER A 168 -3.05 -3.15 5.76
CA SER A 168 -3.61 -1.82 5.51
C SER A 168 -4.89 -1.84 4.64
N ASN A 169 -4.97 -2.73 3.65
CA ASN A 169 -6.17 -2.87 2.83
C ASN A 169 -7.39 -3.33 3.64
N MET A 170 -7.20 -4.15 4.67
CA MET A 170 -8.30 -4.58 5.56
C MET A 170 -8.80 -3.41 6.41
N VAL A 171 -7.91 -2.51 6.84
CA VAL A 171 -8.29 -1.28 7.55
C VAL A 171 -9.16 -0.39 6.66
N VAL A 172 -8.76 -0.18 5.40
CA VAL A 172 -9.54 0.60 4.43
C VAL A 172 -10.91 -0.04 4.20
N GLN A 173 -10.97 -1.35 3.99
CA GLN A 173 -12.24 -2.07 3.81
C GLN A 173 -13.15 -1.99 5.04
N ALA A 174 -12.59 -2.05 6.25
CA ALA A 174 -13.35 -1.87 7.48
C ALA A 174 -13.93 -0.44 7.60
N ALA A 175 -13.17 0.58 7.22
CA ALA A 175 -13.63 1.97 7.18
C ALA A 175 -14.77 2.16 6.16
N LEU A 176 -14.63 1.63 4.94
CA LEU A 176 -15.65 1.62 3.90
C LEU A 176 -16.95 0.94 4.38
N ALA A 177 -16.82 -0.16 5.11
CA ALA A 177 -17.94 -0.89 5.70
C ALA A 177 -18.54 -0.21 6.96
N GLY A 178 -18.12 1.00 7.31
CA GLY A 178 -18.65 1.74 8.47
C GLY A 178 -18.32 1.12 9.83
N ARG A 179 -17.21 0.40 9.94
CA ARG A 179 -16.83 -0.31 11.18
C ARG A 179 -16.09 0.57 12.19
N GLY A 180 -15.79 1.81 11.84
CA GLY A 180 -15.08 2.78 12.66
C GLY A 180 -14.34 3.81 11.84
N ILE A 181 -13.42 4.50 12.48
CA ILE A 181 -12.57 5.54 11.91
C ILE A 181 -11.17 4.96 11.71
N ALA A 182 -10.62 5.06 10.50
CA ALA A 182 -9.27 4.62 10.18
C ALA A 182 -8.30 5.81 10.12
N LEU A 183 -7.03 5.58 10.43
CA LEU A 183 -5.96 6.47 10.03
C LEU A 183 -5.63 6.16 8.56
N GLY A 184 -6.17 6.99 7.67
CA GLY A 184 -5.97 6.85 6.23
C GLY A 184 -4.55 7.20 5.82
N ARG A 185 -4.05 6.47 4.85
CA ARG A 185 -2.79 6.75 4.15
C ARG A 185 -3.18 7.27 2.77
N SER A 186 -2.74 8.46 2.40
CA SER A 186 -3.26 9.17 1.23
C SER A 186 -3.32 8.30 -0.03
N ALA A 187 -2.26 7.58 -0.36
CA ALA A 187 -2.23 6.69 -1.52
C ALA A 187 -3.27 5.56 -1.47
N LEU A 188 -3.63 5.08 -0.28
CA LEU A 188 -4.55 3.93 -0.11
C LEU A 188 -6.02 4.35 -0.09
N VAL A 189 -6.32 5.63 0.14
CA VAL A 189 -7.69 6.12 0.31
C VAL A 189 -8.11 7.16 -0.73
N VAL A 190 -7.19 7.62 -1.59
CA VAL A 190 -7.45 8.70 -2.57
C VAL A 190 -8.64 8.41 -3.46
N ASP A 191 -8.79 7.20 -3.98
CA ASP A 191 -9.91 6.85 -4.86
C ASP A 191 -11.24 6.78 -4.11
N ALA A 192 -11.23 6.25 -2.89
CA ALA A 192 -12.42 6.20 -2.03
C ALA A 192 -12.88 7.59 -1.59
N LEU A 193 -11.95 8.51 -1.35
CA LEU A 193 -12.26 9.91 -1.06
C LEU A 193 -12.83 10.61 -2.30
N ARG A 194 -12.20 10.45 -3.46
CA ARG A 194 -12.64 11.03 -4.74
C ARG A 194 -14.04 10.59 -5.12
N THR A 195 -14.42 9.35 -4.80
CA THR A 195 -15.76 8.80 -5.08
C THR A 195 -16.77 9.04 -3.95
N GLY A 196 -16.38 9.68 -2.86
CA GLY A 196 -17.23 9.93 -1.70
C GLY A 196 -17.57 8.69 -0.87
N GLN A 197 -16.90 7.55 -1.11
CA GLN A 197 -17.06 6.34 -0.31
C GLN A 197 -16.43 6.47 1.07
N LEU A 198 -15.38 7.29 1.18
CA LEU A 198 -14.81 7.75 2.45
C LEU A 198 -14.88 9.28 2.52
N VAL A 199 -14.89 9.79 3.73
CA VAL A 199 -14.83 11.22 4.05
C VAL A 199 -13.79 11.46 5.15
N VAL A 200 -13.28 12.68 5.22
CA VAL A 200 -12.35 13.13 6.26
C VAL A 200 -13.16 13.75 7.41
N PRO A 201 -13.29 13.08 8.56
CA PRO A 201 -14.13 13.57 9.67
C PRO A 201 -13.49 14.75 10.42
N VAL A 202 -12.17 14.89 10.43
CA VAL A 202 -11.42 15.97 11.07
C VAL A 202 -10.35 16.46 10.10
N LYS A 203 -10.35 17.77 9.84
CA LYS A 203 -9.51 18.42 8.82
C LYS A 203 -8.06 18.64 9.26
N GLN A 204 -7.39 17.56 9.63
CA GLN A 204 -5.98 17.59 10.02
C GLN A 204 -5.23 16.45 9.33
N ALA A 205 -4.33 16.81 8.43
CA ALA A 205 -3.49 15.89 7.69
C ALA A 205 -2.02 16.23 7.94
N PHE A 206 -1.21 15.21 8.14
CA PHE A 206 0.23 15.36 8.38
C PHE A 206 1.03 14.48 7.42
N PRO A 207 2.18 14.97 6.93
CA PRO A 207 3.12 14.10 6.22
C PRO A 207 3.50 12.90 7.09
N SER A 208 3.44 11.70 6.53
CA SER A 208 3.81 10.49 7.28
C SER A 208 5.33 10.34 7.47
N GLY A 209 6.13 11.11 6.74
CA GLY A 209 7.58 10.96 6.67
C GLY A 209 8.05 9.81 5.76
N PHE A 210 7.11 9.15 5.08
CA PHE A 210 7.34 8.06 4.13
C PHE A 210 6.76 8.40 2.76
N SER A 211 7.16 7.63 1.76
CA SER A 211 6.64 7.74 0.39
C SER A 211 6.62 6.36 -0.27
N HIS A 212 5.88 6.23 -1.35
CA HIS A 212 6.00 5.07 -2.22
C HIS A 212 7.08 5.33 -3.26
N TYR A 213 7.93 4.34 -3.47
CA TYR A 213 9.06 4.39 -4.40
C TYR A 213 8.96 3.29 -5.44
N LEU A 214 9.22 3.64 -6.68
CA LEU A 214 9.48 2.71 -7.75
C LEU A 214 10.96 2.34 -7.72
N ILE A 215 11.24 1.05 -7.71
CA ILE A 215 12.59 0.50 -7.60
C ILE A 215 12.81 -0.45 -8.78
N THR A 216 13.92 -0.27 -9.49
CA THR A 216 14.33 -1.13 -10.61
C THR A 216 15.80 -1.50 -10.48
N ALA A 217 16.22 -2.60 -11.09
CA ALA A 217 17.64 -2.89 -11.23
C ALA A 217 18.32 -1.80 -12.09
N LYS A 218 19.61 -1.57 -11.87
CA LYS A 218 20.38 -0.62 -12.69
C LYS A 218 20.34 -1.06 -14.14
N GLY A 219 19.84 -0.19 -15.01
CA GLY A 219 19.72 -0.47 -16.45
C GLY A 219 18.47 -1.26 -16.87
N ALA A 220 17.62 -1.70 -15.95
CA ALA A 220 16.36 -2.41 -16.29
C ALA A 220 15.40 -1.57 -17.14
N THR A 221 15.48 -0.23 -17.03
CA THR A 221 14.70 0.69 -17.87
C THR A 221 15.04 0.63 -19.37
N ASN A 222 16.07 -0.13 -19.75
CA ASN A 222 16.37 -0.40 -21.16
C ASN A 222 15.45 -1.48 -21.77
N THR A 223 14.72 -2.22 -20.94
CA THR A 223 13.69 -3.17 -21.39
C THR A 223 12.42 -2.39 -21.75
N PRO A 224 11.92 -2.49 -22.99
CA PRO A 224 10.81 -1.65 -23.46
C PRO A 224 9.55 -1.73 -22.58
N GLY A 225 9.16 -2.94 -22.14
CA GLY A 225 8.00 -3.12 -21.27
C GLY A 225 8.18 -2.45 -19.89
N VAL A 226 9.35 -2.60 -19.29
CA VAL A 226 9.68 -1.94 -18.00
C VAL A 226 9.66 -0.42 -18.15
N ALA A 227 10.21 0.11 -19.24
CA ALA A 227 10.18 1.55 -19.52
C ALA A 227 8.74 2.05 -19.73
N ALA A 228 7.92 1.34 -20.50
CA ALA A 228 6.52 1.69 -20.73
C ALA A 228 5.72 1.71 -19.42
N PHE A 229 5.88 0.68 -18.58
CA PHE A 229 5.20 0.62 -17.28
C PHE A 229 5.67 1.72 -16.34
N ARG A 230 6.98 1.97 -16.25
CA ARG A 230 7.56 3.04 -15.45
C ARG A 230 6.97 4.41 -15.83
N ASP A 231 6.91 4.73 -17.10
CA ASP A 231 6.41 6.02 -17.57
C ASP A 231 4.88 6.14 -17.37
N TRP A 232 4.16 5.04 -17.54
CA TRP A 232 2.72 4.99 -17.27
C TRP A 232 2.42 5.18 -15.78
N ILE A 233 3.08 4.43 -14.89
CA ILE A 233 2.78 4.49 -13.45
C ILE A 233 3.13 5.86 -12.85
N LYS A 234 4.16 6.54 -13.39
CA LYS A 234 4.51 7.90 -12.99
C LYS A 234 3.40 8.89 -13.34
N ARG A 235 2.82 8.80 -14.55
CA ARG A 235 1.66 9.63 -14.92
C ARG A 235 0.46 9.37 -14.00
N GLN A 236 0.19 8.12 -13.65
CA GLN A 236 -0.88 7.78 -12.69
C GLN A 236 -0.60 8.35 -11.29
N ALA A 237 0.65 8.35 -10.87
CA ALA A 237 1.07 8.92 -9.60
C ALA A 237 0.96 10.44 -9.59
N ASP A 238 1.32 11.14 -10.68
CA ASP A 238 1.18 12.59 -10.79
C ASP A 238 -0.28 13.02 -10.65
N VAL A 239 -1.21 12.30 -11.29
CA VAL A 239 -2.66 12.53 -11.14
C VAL A 239 -3.11 12.32 -9.70
N SER A 240 -2.62 11.26 -9.05
CA SER A 240 -2.98 10.96 -7.66
C SER A 240 -2.40 12.00 -6.69
N ASN A 241 -1.15 12.43 -6.88
CA ASN A 241 -0.53 13.48 -6.07
C ASN A 241 -1.28 14.81 -6.18
N ALA A 242 -1.71 15.21 -7.39
CA ALA A 242 -2.52 16.39 -7.59
C ALA A 242 -3.88 16.27 -6.88
N THR A 243 -4.55 15.12 -7.01
CA THR A 243 -5.83 14.86 -6.32
C THR A 243 -5.67 14.92 -4.79
N ILE A 244 -4.58 14.37 -4.25
CA ILE A 244 -4.30 14.40 -2.82
C ILE A 244 -4.06 15.85 -2.37
N ALA A 245 -3.28 16.64 -3.12
CA ALA A 245 -3.05 18.04 -2.81
C ALA A 245 -4.37 18.84 -2.78
N ASP A 246 -5.21 18.69 -3.80
CA ASP A 246 -6.52 19.34 -3.85
C ASP A 246 -7.43 18.94 -2.67
N LEU A 247 -7.42 17.67 -2.29
CA LEU A 247 -8.18 17.18 -1.14
C LEU A 247 -7.67 17.76 0.19
N LEU A 248 -6.36 17.92 0.34
CA LEU A 248 -5.76 18.48 1.56
C LEU A 248 -5.96 19.99 1.65
N ASP A 249 -5.89 20.71 0.52
CA ASP A 249 -6.11 22.17 0.46
C ASP A 249 -7.59 22.54 0.66
N SER A 250 -8.51 21.65 0.27
CA SER A 250 -9.96 21.86 0.41
C SER A 250 -10.47 21.55 1.83
N HIS A 251 -9.63 21.02 2.67
CA HIS A 251 -9.94 20.56 4.02
C HIS A 251 -9.10 21.27 5.06
#